data_42171c88b29f2abdd6a1945abd663223
#
_entry.id   42171c88b29f2abdd6a1945abd663223
#
_cell.length_a   1.000
_cell.length_b   1.000
_cell.length_c   1.000
_cell.angle_alpha   90.00
_cell.angle_beta   90.00
_cell.angle_gamma   90.00
#
_symmetry.space_group_name_H-M   'P 1'
#
loop_
_entity.id
_entity.type
_entity.pdbx_description
1 polymer ?
#
loop_
_entity_poly.entity_id
_entity_poly.type
_entity_poly.pdbx_seq_one_letter_code
_entity_poly.pdbx_strand_id
1 'polypeptide(L)' 'MEQAMEIAEIVDYAKPCMDAERALKDAHNAVLEGKMELAMTKAMDALVSVRLMQGALRHMKEQNG' A
#
# COMPACT_ATOMS: atom_id res chain seq x y z
N MET A 1 1.36 -4.02 -27.01
CA MET A 1 2.12 -4.96 -26.21
C MET A 1 3.01 -4.26 -25.22
N GLU A 2 3.82 -3.36 -25.70
CA GLU A 2 4.66 -2.58 -24.82
C GLU A 2 3.84 -1.74 -23.86
N GLN A 3 2.70 -1.27 -24.33
CA GLN A 3 1.83 -0.46 -23.49
C GLN A 3 1.28 -1.27 -22.33
N ALA A 4 1.03 -2.54 -22.55
CA ALA A 4 0.52 -3.38 -21.47
C ALA A 4 1.55 -3.52 -20.35
N MET A 5 2.82 -3.56 -20.69
CA MET A 5 3.86 -3.66 -19.69
C MET A 5 3.96 -2.37 -18.86
N GLU A 6 3.83 -1.25 -19.54
CA GLU A 6 3.87 0.04 -18.84
C GLU A 6 2.70 0.17 -17.87
N ILE A 7 1.54 -0.27 -18.29
CA ILE A 7 0.36 -0.21 -17.43
C ILE A 7 0.56 -1.09 -16.21
N ALA A 8 1.16 -2.25 -16.39
CA ALA A 8 1.40 -3.16 -15.27
C ALA A 8 2.31 -2.52 -14.22
N GLU A 9 3.33 -1.80 -14.65
CA GLU A 9 4.23 -1.16 -13.72
C GLU A 9 3.55 -0.04 -12.93
N ILE A 10 2.66 0.70 -13.58
CA ILE A 10 1.92 1.74 -12.89
C ILE A 10 1.01 1.14 -11.84
N VAL A 11 0.39 0.01 -12.18
CA VAL A 11 -0.51 -0.67 -11.25
C VAL A 11 0.24 -1.14 -10.01
N ASP A 12 1.50 -1.54 -10.16
CA ASP A 12 2.27 -2.05 -9.03
C ASP A 12 2.36 -1.06 -7.88
N TYR A 13 2.52 0.20 -8.18
CA TYR A 13 2.60 1.18 -7.11
C TYR A 13 1.21 1.54 -6.57
N ALA A 14 0.22 1.61 -7.42
CA ALA A 14 -1.11 2.06 -7.00
C ALA A 14 -1.78 1.06 -6.06
N LYS A 15 -1.63 -0.22 -6.32
CA LYS A 15 -2.30 -1.23 -5.50
C LYS A 15 -1.85 -1.18 -4.05
N PRO A 16 -0.55 -1.26 -3.74
CA PRO A 16 -0.16 -1.16 -2.34
C PRO A 16 -0.50 0.18 -1.71
N CYS A 17 -0.55 1.25 -2.49
CA CYS A 17 -0.97 2.55 -1.97
C CYS A 17 -2.42 2.48 -1.48
N MET A 18 -3.30 1.93 -2.29
CA MET A 18 -4.71 1.82 -1.91
C MET A 18 -4.90 0.84 -0.75
N ASP A 19 -4.12 -0.24 -0.74
CA ASP A 19 -4.20 -1.19 0.36
C ASP A 19 -3.77 -0.55 1.67
N ALA A 20 -2.74 0.28 1.64
CA ALA A 20 -2.27 0.98 2.83
C ALA A 20 -3.33 1.95 3.34
N GLU A 21 -3.96 2.68 2.45
CA GLU A 21 -5.00 3.63 2.83
C GLU A 21 -6.18 2.91 3.48
N ARG A 22 -6.56 1.77 2.91
CA ARG A 22 -7.67 1.00 3.47
C ARG A 22 -7.31 0.46 4.84
N ALA A 23 -6.10 -0.07 4.98
CA ALA A 23 -5.67 -0.63 6.26
C ALA A 23 -5.62 0.44 7.35
N LEU A 24 -5.16 1.64 7.00
CA LEU A 24 -5.13 2.74 7.95
C LEU A 24 -6.54 3.13 8.39
N LYS A 25 -7.47 3.18 7.44
CA LYS A 25 -8.85 3.50 7.77
C LYS A 25 -9.44 2.42 8.66
N ASP A 26 -9.17 1.16 8.37
CA ASP A 26 -9.67 0.07 9.19
C ASP A 26 -9.07 0.12 10.59
N ALA A 27 -7.79 0.47 10.71
CA ALA A 27 -7.15 0.61 12.01
C ALA A 27 -7.82 1.71 12.82
N HIS A 28 -8.08 2.84 12.17
CA HIS A 28 -8.73 3.95 12.85
C HIS A 28 -10.12 3.56 13.35
N ASN A 29 -10.88 2.89 12.50
CA ASN A 29 -12.22 2.46 12.87
C ASN A 29 -12.18 1.46 14.03
N ALA A 30 -11.19 0.58 14.03
CA ALA A 30 -11.04 -0.39 15.11
C ALA A 30 -10.77 0.32 16.44
N VAL A 31 -9.98 1.38 16.42
CA VAL A 31 -9.74 2.16 17.64
C VAL A 31 -11.03 2.77 18.15
N LEU A 32 -11.84 3.32 17.25
CA LEU A 32 -13.10 3.93 17.64
C LEU A 32 -14.06 2.91 18.24
N GLU A 33 -13.96 1.65 17.83
CA GLU A 33 -14.78 0.58 18.35
C GLU A 33 -14.19 -0.09 19.59
N GLY A 34 -13.02 0.35 20.02
CA GLY A 34 -12.36 -0.22 21.17
C GLY A 34 -11.68 -1.55 20.92
N LYS A 35 -11.44 -1.89 19.67
CA LYS A 35 -10.83 -3.16 19.27
C LYS A 35 -9.35 -2.95 19.03
N MET A 36 -8.59 -2.85 20.12
CA MET A 36 -7.17 -2.49 20.02
C MET A 36 -6.32 -3.54 19.32
N GLU A 37 -6.60 -4.82 19.56
CA GLU A 37 -5.84 -5.88 18.88
C GLU A 37 -6.03 -5.79 17.38
N LEU A 38 -7.26 -5.59 16.95
CA LEU A 38 -7.54 -5.47 15.53
C LEU A 38 -6.88 -4.23 14.96
N ALA A 39 -6.90 -3.12 15.73
CA ALA A 39 -6.27 -1.89 15.27
C ALA A 39 -4.77 -2.11 15.04
N MET A 40 -4.11 -2.83 15.94
CA MET A 40 -2.68 -3.09 15.81
C MET A 40 -2.40 -3.96 14.59
N THR A 41 -3.24 -4.97 14.34
CA THR A 41 -3.09 -5.83 13.18
C THR A 41 -3.24 -5.01 11.89
N LYS A 42 -4.25 -4.15 11.83
CA LYS A 42 -4.46 -3.33 10.63
C LYS A 42 -3.34 -2.32 10.43
N ALA A 43 -2.80 -1.79 11.51
CA ALA A 43 -1.65 -0.89 11.40
C ALA A 43 -0.44 -1.60 10.81
N MET A 44 -0.23 -2.86 11.21
CA MET A 44 0.86 -3.65 10.65
C MET A 44 0.62 -3.94 9.17
N ASP A 45 -0.63 -4.22 8.79
CA ASP A 45 -0.96 -4.42 7.37
C ASP A 45 -0.63 -3.17 6.57
N ALA A 46 -0.92 -1.99 7.12
CA ALA A 46 -0.61 -0.74 6.45
C ALA A 46 0.90 -0.58 6.27
N LEU A 47 1.66 -0.94 7.29
CA LEU A 47 3.11 -0.84 7.21
C LEU A 47 3.67 -1.72 6.09
N VAL A 48 3.17 -2.95 5.99
CA VAL A 48 3.62 -3.86 4.94
C VAL A 48 3.29 -3.28 3.56
N SER A 49 2.07 -2.75 3.39
CA SER A 49 1.66 -2.18 2.11
C SER A 49 2.49 -0.95 1.76
N VAL A 50 2.82 -0.12 2.76
CA VAL A 50 3.67 1.05 2.54
C VAL A 50 5.06 0.63 2.08
N ARG A 51 5.61 -0.43 2.65
CA ARG A 51 6.92 -0.93 2.23
C ARG A 51 6.89 -1.42 0.79
N LEU A 52 5.81 -2.10 0.41
CA LEU A 52 5.67 -2.56 -0.98
C LEU A 52 5.56 -1.36 -1.91
N MET A 53 4.80 -0.35 -1.51
CA MET A 53 4.67 0.87 -2.29
C MET A 53 6.01 1.56 -2.46
N GLN A 54 6.78 1.65 -1.38
CA GLN A 54 8.09 2.29 -1.43
C GLN A 54 9.00 1.57 -2.41
N GLY A 55 8.98 0.23 -2.38
CA GLY A 55 9.78 -0.54 -3.33
C GLY A 55 9.40 -0.30 -4.76
N ALA A 56 8.08 -0.23 -5.02
CA ALA A 56 7.60 0.04 -6.36
C ALA A 56 8.02 1.44 -6.84
N LEU A 57 7.91 2.42 -5.95
CA LEU A 57 8.30 3.79 -6.30
C LEU A 57 9.80 3.88 -6.58
N ARG A 58 10.60 3.16 -5.81
CA ARG A 58 12.04 3.15 -6.03
C ARG A 58 12.36 2.55 -7.40
N HIS A 59 11.68 1.46 -7.73
CA HIS A 59 11.88 0.82 -9.01
C HIS A 59 11.51 1.77 -10.15
N MET A 60 10.40 2.48 -10.01
CA MET A 60 9.98 3.44 -11.03
C MET A 60 10.99 4.57 -11.18
N LYS A 61 11.53 5.04 -10.06
CA LYS A 61 12.53 6.10 -10.09
C LYS A 61 13.78 5.65 -10.84
N GLU A 62 14.24 4.44 -10.58
CA GLU A 62 15.43 3.92 -11.23
C GLU A 62 15.24 3.76 -12.73
N GLN A 63 14.04 3.39 -13.15
CA GLN A 63 13.77 3.24 -14.58
C GLN A 63 13.71 4.57 -15.30
N ASN A 64 13.19 5.58 -14.61
CA ASN A 64 13.03 6.90 -15.23
C ASN A 64 14.26 7.76 -15.12
N GLY A 65 15.12 7.41 -14.22
CA GLY A 65 16.22 8.25 -13.93
C GLY A 65 17.53 7.83 -14.40
#